data_f1a1297ccc6ccede42f3409a44abd282
#
_entry.id   f1a1297ccc6ccede42f3409a44abd282
#
_cell.length_a   1.000
_cell.length_b   1.000
_cell.length_c   1.000
_cell.angle_alpha   90.00
_cell.angle_beta   90.00
_cell.angle_gamma   90.00
#
_symmetry.space_group_name_H-M   'P 1'
#
loop_
_entity.id
_entity.type
_entity.pdbx_description
1 polymer ?
#
loop_
_entity_poly.entity_id
_entity_poly.type
_entity_poly.pdbx_seq_one_letter_code
_entity_poly.pdbx_strand_id
1 'polypeptide(L)'
;IVSCPEVMAIGVNSGQDLESYLENPNVIAIGPGLGQTAWSEQLLQRVFIEADRRQVAVILDADALNLLSTLKLSTKRPDNLVITPHPGEAARLLGKTIHEIESDRFKSVALLQEKYNAVVVLKGSGSLVCYKKSGLQKIGVCNAGNPGMATGGMGDILTGLIAGLLAQGLNTSDAVEMGVDLHAKSADLASLEVGEIGLLPSDVLEEIRYLLQYD
;
A
#
# COMPACT_ATOMS: atom_id res chain seq x y z
N ILE A 1 -14.54 -11.83 9.61
CA ILE A 1 -14.95 -12.75 8.52
C ILE A 1 -16.47 -12.86 8.48
N VAL A 2 -17.14 -12.97 9.63
CA VAL A 2 -18.61 -13.04 9.69
C VAL A 2 -19.28 -11.79 9.11
N SER A 3 -18.62 -10.64 9.17
CA SER A 3 -19.13 -9.37 8.66
C SER A 3 -18.79 -9.10 7.18
N CYS A 4 -18.01 -9.95 6.51
CA CYS A 4 -17.59 -9.78 5.13
C CYS A 4 -17.59 -11.15 4.42
N PRO A 5 -18.77 -11.65 4.00
CA PRO A 5 -18.92 -13.00 3.44
C PRO A 5 -18.23 -13.17 2.08
N GLU A 6 -17.89 -12.07 1.41
CA GLU A 6 -17.16 -12.06 0.14
C GLU A 6 -15.68 -12.41 0.29
N VAL A 7 -15.16 -12.37 1.53
CA VAL A 7 -13.74 -12.65 1.81
C VAL A 7 -13.56 -14.11 2.21
N MET A 8 -12.76 -14.84 1.45
CA MET A 8 -12.31 -16.18 1.81
C MET A 8 -11.09 -16.08 2.73
N ALA A 9 -11.24 -16.51 3.99
CA ALA A 9 -10.16 -16.49 4.96
C ALA A 9 -9.61 -17.91 5.20
N ILE A 10 -8.30 -18.02 5.13
CA ILE A 10 -7.56 -19.26 5.31
C ILE A 10 -6.43 -19.01 6.31
N GLY A 11 -6.34 -19.88 7.32
CA GLY A 11 -5.24 -19.85 8.27
C GLY A 11 -4.00 -20.52 7.69
N VAL A 12 -2.84 -19.88 7.86
CA VAL A 12 -1.53 -20.46 7.49
C VAL A 12 -0.61 -20.45 8.72
N ASN A 13 0.12 -21.57 8.92
CA ASN A 13 1.03 -21.71 10.06
C ASN A 13 2.49 -21.42 9.70
N SER A 14 2.81 -21.43 8.40
CA SER A 14 4.18 -21.26 7.91
C SER A 14 4.22 -20.66 6.50
N GLY A 15 5.39 -20.20 6.08
CA GLY A 15 5.62 -19.79 4.70
C GLY A 15 5.44 -20.93 3.69
N GLN A 16 5.62 -22.19 4.12
CA GLN A 16 5.40 -23.35 3.26
C GLN A 16 3.91 -23.60 3.06
N ASP A 17 3.09 -23.48 4.11
CA ASP A 17 1.63 -23.58 3.97
C ASP A 17 1.07 -22.50 3.04
N LEU A 18 1.65 -21.30 3.06
CA LEU A 18 1.26 -20.20 2.20
C LEU A 18 1.51 -20.48 0.71
N GLU A 19 2.51 -21.30 0.38
CA GLU A 19 3.00 -21.50 -0.99
C GLU A 19 1.87 -21.96 -1.94
N SER A 20 1.01 -22.88 -1.50
CA SER A 20 -0.11 -23.40 -2.32
C SER A 20 -1.13 -22.30 -2.66
N TYR A 21 -1.30 -21.29 -1.81
CA TYR A 21 -2.20 -20.16 -2.04
C TYR A 21 -1.59 -19.07 -2.92
N LEU A 22 -0.26 -19.11 -3.10
CA LEU A 22 0.47 -18.21 -4.00
C LEU A 22 0.63 -18.77 -5.43
N GLU A 23 -0.05 -19.85 -5.76
CA GLU A 23 0.07 -20.44 -7.10
C GLU A 23 -0.50 -19.57 -8.22
N ASN A 24 -1.63 -18.89 -7.99
CA ASN A 24 -2.34 -18.15 -9.02
C ASN A 24 -2.94 -16.80 -8.54
N PRO A 25 -2.30 -16.01 -7.67
CA PRO A 25 -2.82 -14.71 -7.34
C PRO A 25 -2.56 -13.73 -8.50
N ASN A 26 -3.47 -12.80 -8.72
CA ASN A 26 -3.27 -11.69 -9.64
C ASN A 26 -2.39 -10.60 -9.00
N VAL A 27 -2.58 -10.39 -7.68
CA VAL A 27 -1.88 -9.39 -6.86
C VAL A 27 -1.73 -9.93 -5.45
N ILE A 28 -0.67 -9.55 -4.76
CA ILE A 28 -0.46 -9.87 -3.35
C ILE A 28 -0.35 -8.57 -2.57
N ALA A 29 -1.24 -8.36 -1.60
CA ALA A 29 -1.12 -7.30 -0.60
C ALA A 29 -0.74 -7.93 0.75
N ILE A 30 0.28 -7.39 1.41
CA ILE A 30 0.79 -7.94 2.66
C ILE A 30 1.23 -6.81 3.60
N GLY A 31 0.95 -7.00 4.90
CA GLY A 31 1.42 -6.11 5.96
C GLY A 31 0.38 -5.72 6.97
N PRO A 32 -0.85 -5.28 6.62
CA PRO A 32 -1.87 -4.97 7.61
C PRO A 32 -2.09 -6.14 8.57
N GLY A 33 -1.89 -5.90 9.88
CA GLY A 33 -2.07 -6.91 10.92
C GLY A 33 -1.11 -8.11 10.89
N LEU A 34 -0.04 -8.07 10.09
CA LEU A 34 0.89 -9.18 9.93
C LEU A 34 1.73 -9.45 11.19
N GLY A 35 2.01 -8.41 11.98
CA GLY A 35 2.97 -8.47 13.07
C GLY A 35 4.42 -8.50 12.58
N GLN A 36 5.36 -8.57 13.54
CA GLN A 36 6.80 -8.52 13.26
C GLN A 36 7.51 -9.70 13.93
N THR A 37 6.98 -10.90 13.76
CA THR A 37 7.51 -12.14 14.31
C THR A 37 8.32 -12.91 13.26
N ALA A 38 9.05 -13.95 13.68
CA ALA A 38 9.74 -14.84 12.74
C ALA A 38 8.79 -15.51 11.73
N TRP A 39 7.54 -15.75 12.13
CA TRP A 39 6.49 -16.23 11.23
C TRP A 39 6.17 -15.17 10.15
N SER A 40 5.99 -13.91 10.54
CA SER A 40 5.72 -12.80 9.63
C SER A 40 6.87 -12.60 8.63
N GLU A 41 8.12 -12.73 9.11
CA GLU A 41 9.32 -12.67 8.25
C GLU A 41 9.32 -13.79 7.21
N GLN A 42 9.01 -15.02 7.62
CA GLN A 42 8.93 -16.17 6.69
C GLN A 42 7.85 -15.97 5.63
N LEU A 43 6.68 -15.43 6.00
CA LEU A 43 5.61 -15.14 5.03
C LEU A 43 6.07 -14.09 4.02
N LEU A 44 6.68 -13.00 4.47
CA LEU A 44 7.17 -11.94 3.57
C LEU A 44 8.25 -12.45 2.62
N GLN A 45 9.19 -13.27 3.11
CA GLN A 45 10.22 -13.90 2.27
C GLN A 45 9.59 -14.82 1.22
N ARG A 46 8.61 -15.65 1.61
CA ARG A 46 7.90 -16.53 0.68
C ARG A 46 7.14 -15.75 -0.38
N VAL A 47 6.44 -14.69 0.01
CA VAL A 47 5.76 -13.79 -0.94
C VAL A 47 6.74 -13.22 -1.96
N PHE A 48 7.92 -12.77 -1.55
CA PHE A 48 8.90 -12.22 -2.48
C PHE A 48 9.42 -13.25 -3.47
N ILE A 49 9.72 -14.48 -3.01
CA ILE A 49 10.18 -15.57 -3.87
C ILE A 49 9.11 -15.90 -4.92
N GLU A 50 7.87 -16.09 -4.51
CA GLU A 50 6.79 -16.48 -5.42
C GLU A 50 6.39 -15.33 -6.36
N ALA A 51 6.37 -14.11 -5.87
CA ALA A 51 6.04 -12.94 -6.69
C ALA A 51 7.11 -12.67 -7.77
N ASP A 52 8.41 -12.80 -7.45
CA ASP A 52 9.47 -12.67 -8.46
C ASP A 52 9.39 -13.80 -9.48
N ARG A 53 9.17 -15.03 -9.03
CA ARG A 53 9.03 -16.21 -9.93
C ARG A 53 7.86 -16.07 -10.90
N ARG A 54 6.73 -15.51 -10.47
CA ARG A 54 5.48 -15.43 -11.22
C ARG A 54 5.21 -14.05 -11.83
N GLN A 55 6.07 -13.07 -11.56
CA GLN A 55 5.93 -11.68 -12.00
C GLN A 55 4.64 -11.01 -11.52
N VAL A 56 4.19 -11.39 -10.31
CA VAL A 56 2.98 -10.86 -9.67
C VAL A 56 3.31 -9.56 -8.95
N ALA A 57 2.40 -8.59 -9.02
CA ALA A 57 2.53 -7.34 -8.28
C ALA A 57 2.37 -7.56 -6.77
N VAL A 58 3.21 -6.89 -5.98
CA VAL A 58 3.18 -6.94 -4.51
C VAL A 58 3.00 -5.54 -3.94
N ILE A 59 2.07 -5.40 -3.00
CA ILE A 59 1.86 -4.18 -2.23
C ILE A 59 2.29 -4.44 -0.79
N LEU A 60 3.19 -3.61 -0.27
CA LEU A 60 3.61 -3.64 1.13
C LEU A 60 3.07 -2.43 1.87
N ASP A 61 2.43 -2.67 3.00
CA ASP A 61 1.98 -1.63 3.93
C ASP A 61 2.27 -2.04 5.38
N ALA A 62 2.16 -1.16 6.31
CA ALA A 62 2.20 -1.40 7.76
C ALA A 62 3.38 -2.29 8.21
N ASP A 63 3.09 -3.46 8.83
CA ASP A 63 4.13 -4.34 9.39
C ASP A 63 5.08 -4.90 8.34
N ALA A 64 4.64 -5.10 7.09
CA ALA A 64 5.54 -5.52 6.03
C ALA A 64 6.61 -4.46 5.70
N LEU A 65 6.29 -3.17 5.82
CA LEU A 65 7.26 -2.08 5.67
C LEU A 65 8.25 -2.04 6.85
N ASN A 66 7.76 -2.32 8.07
CA ASN A 66 8.62 -2.43 9.24
C ASN A 66 9.61 -3.60 9.08
N LEU A 67 9.14 -4.76 8.67
CA LEU A 67 9.98 -5.92 8.38
C LEU A 67 10.97 -5.60 7.25
N LEU A 68 10.54 -4.95 6.17
CA LEU A 68 11.41 -4.56 5.06
C LEU A 68 12.55 -3.63 5.50
N SER A 69 12.34 -2.81 6.54
CA SER A 69 13.36 -1.89 7.06
C SER A 69 14.48 -2.60 7.84
N THR A 70 14.19 -3.75 8.44
CA THR A 70 15.09 -4.49 9.33
C THR A 70 15.67 -5.76 8.69
N LEU A 71 14.92 -6.39 7.80
CA LEU A 71 15.33 -7.64 7.17
C LEU A 71 16.44 -7.42 6.15
N LYS A 72 17.53 -8.20 6.33
CA LYS A 72 18.49 -8.45 5.26
C LYS A 72 17.90 -9.53 4.36
N LEU A 73 17.00 -9.13 3.47
CA LEU A 73 16.41 -10.05 2.51
C LEU A 73 17.51 -10.60 1.61
N SER A 74 17.70 -11.90 1.65
CA SER A 74 18.57 -12.64 0.71
C SER A 74 17.92 -12.83 -0.66
N THR A 75 16.63 -12.53 -0.77
CA THR A 75 15.82 -12.70 -1.99
C THR A 75 15.72 -11.39 -2.76
N LYS A 76 15.70 -11.50 -4.09
CA LYS A 76 15.39 -10.36 -4.98
C LYS A 76 14.00 -9.85 -4.68
N ARG A 77 13.82 -8.54 -4.70
CA ARG A 77 12.50 -7.91 -4.59
C ARG A 77 11.77 -8.04 -5.93
N PRO A 78 10.44 -8.23 -5.92
CA PRO A 78 9.63 -8.24 -7.14
C PRO A 78 9.80 -6.93 -7.93
N ASP A 79 9.79 -7.02 -9.25
CA ASP A 79 9.93 -5.85 -10.12
C ASP A 79 8.68 -4.96 -10.07
N ASN A 80 7.49 -5.55 -9.83
CA ASN A 80 6.21 -4.85 -9.66
C ASN A 80 5.89 -4.62 -8.17
N LEU A 81 6.75 -3.88 -7.48
CA LEU A 81 6.62 -3.58 -6.06
C LEU A 81 5.96 -2.22 -5.83
N VAL A 82 4.96 -2.19 -4.96
CA VAL A 82 4.34 -0.98 -4.42
C VAL A 82 4.60 -0.91 -2.92
N ILE A 83 4.98 0.24 -2.41
CA ILE A 83 5.11 0.51 -0.97
C ILE A 83 4.33 1.76 -0.59
N THR A 84 3.61 1.70 0.54
CA THR A 84 2.68 2.75 0.96
C THR A 84 3.02 3.34 2.34
N PRO A 85 4.27 3.81 2.58
CA PRO A 85 4.66 4.27 3.91
C PRO A 85 3.98 5.57 4.34
N HIS A 86 3.57 5.64 5.60
CA HIS A 86 3.38 6.91 6.30
C HIS A 86 4.76 7.48 6.74
N PRO A 87 4.87 8.76 7.19
CA PRO A 87 6.17 9.37 7.51
C PRO A 87 7.02 8.58 8.51
N GLY A 88 6.41 7.94 9.50
CA GLY A 88 7.12 7.11 10.48
C GLY A 88 7.70 5.82 9.87
N GLU A 89 7.00 5.18 8.96
CA GLU A 89 7.49 4.02 8.18
C GLU A 89 8.59 4.44 7.21
N ALA A 90 8.40 5.57 6.51
CA ALA A 90 9.41 6.14 5.63
C ALA A 90 10.72 6.45 6.37
N ALA A 91 10.62 6.97 7.59
CA ALA A 91 11.76 7.24 8.46
C ALA A 91 12.55 5.96 8.76
N ARG A 92 11.87 4.88 9.16
CA ARG A 92 12.49 3.58 9.39
C ARG A 92 13.12 3.00 8.12
N LEU A 93 12.40 3.06 7.01
CA LEU A 93 12.89 2.57 5.71
C LEU A 93 14.15 3.29 5.24
N LEU A 94 14.29 4.59 5.50
CA LEU A 94 15.44 5.39 5.10
C LEU A 94 16.54 5.50 6.18
N GLY A 95 16.27 5.05 7.42
CA GLY A 95 17.17 5.25 8.55
C GLY A 95 17.29 6.72 8.94
N LYS A 96 16.16 7.46 8.90
CA LYS A 96 16.05 8.90 9.18
C LYS A 96 15.04 9.15 10.30
N THR A 97 14.95 10.38 10.75
CA THR A 97 13.90 10.86 11.65
C THR A 97 12.64 11.25 10.87
N ILE A 98 11.49 11.26 11.54
CA ILE A 98 10.24 11.75 10.93
C ILE A 98 10.38 13.21 10.50
N HIS A 99 11.08 14.02 11.30
CA HIS A 99 11.33 15.42 10.98
C HIS A 99 12.11 15.59 9.66
N GLU A 100 13.12 14.77 9.41
CA GLU A 100 13.88 14.78 8.15
C GLU A 100 13.01 14.36 6.96
N ILE A 101 12.08 13.43 7.14
CA ILE A 101 11.11 13.04 6.09
C ILE A 101 10.18 14.19 5.77
N GLU A 102 9.59 14.81 6.80
CA GLU A 102 8.62 15.89 6.64
C GLU A 102 9.25 17.21 6.16
N SER A 103 10.50 17.47 6.49
CA SER A 103 11.21 18.69 6.05
C SER A 103 11.39 18.77 4.53
N ASP A 104 11.49 17.61 3.85
CA ASP A 104 11.56 17.53 2.38
C ASP A 104 10.93 16.20 1.91
N ARG A 105 9.61 16.19 1.81
CA ARG A 105 8.83 15.01 1.41
C ARG A 105 9.11 14.59 -0.02
N PHE A 106 9.36 15.55 -0.92
CA PHE A 106 9.70 15.25 -2.32
C PHE A 106 11.01 14.50 -2.44
N LYS A 107 12.04 14.94 -1.76
CA LYS A 107 13.31 14.24 -1.68
C LYS A 107 13.17 12.86 -1.01
N SER A 108 12.39 12.79 0.04
CA SER A 108 12.17 11.55 0.80
C SER A 108 11.49 10.48 -0.06
N VAL A 109 10.42 10.83 -0.80
CA VAL A 109 9.72 9.88 -1.68
C VAL A 109 10.61 9.44 -2.84
N ALA A 110 11.44 10.34 -3.39
CA ALA A 110 12.40 10.01 -4.44
C ALA A 110 13.48 9.03 -3.96
N LEU A 111 14.02 9.24 -2.76
CA LEU A 111 14.99 8.32 -2.14
C LEU A 111 14.39 6.94 -1.86
N LEU A 112 13.13 6.87 -1.41
CA LEU A 112 12.42 5.60 -1.22
C LEU A 112 12.28 4.87 -2.55
N GLN A 113 11.85 5.57 -3.60
CA GLN A 113 11.69 5.00 -4.94
C GLN A 113 13.04 4.45 -5.46
N GLU A 114 14.12 5.19 -5.30
CA GLU A 114 15.45 4.76 -5.74
C GLU A 114 15.94 3.55 -4.94
N LYS A 115 15.83 3.60 -3.59
CA LYS A 115 16.31 2.53 -2.70
C LYS A 115 15.59 1.19 -2.91
N TYR A 116 14.29 1.24 -3.15
CA TYR A 116 13.46 0.04 -3.24
C TYR A 116 13.08 -0.35 -4.66
N ASN A 117 13.35 0.51 -5.66
CA ASN A 117 12.91 0.35 -7.06
C ASN A 117 11.42 0.01 -7.15
N ALA A 118 10.60 0.71 -6.37
CA ALA A 118 9.17 0.48 -6.20
C ALA A 118 8.36 1.69 -6.67
N VAL A 119 7.06 1.51 -6.92
CA VAL A 119 6.11 2.63 -6.89
C VAL A 119 5.83 2.95 -5.43
N VAL A 120 6.00 4.20 -5.03
CA VAL A 120 5.96 4.65 -3.63
C VAL A 120 4.81 5.60 -3.41
N VAL A 121 3.98 5.32 -2.41
CA VAL A 121 3.02 6.29 -1.87
C VAL A 121 3.52 6.79 -0.52
N LEU A 122 4.02 8.01 -0.44
CA LEU A 122 4.31 8.65 0.85
C LEU A 122 3.03 9.31 1.36
N LYS A 123 2.36 8.61 2.29
CA LYS A 123 1.08 9.04 2.88
C LYS A 123 1.23 10.33 3.69
N GLY A 124 0.16 11.15 3.76
CA GLY A 124 0.09 12.37 4.56
C GLY A 124 -0.76 13.44 3.90
N SER A 125 -0.83 14.64 4.48
CA SER A 125 -1.50 15.78 3.85
C SER A 125 -0.77 16.11 2.53
N GLY A 126 -1.46 15.96 1.40
CA GLY A 126 -0.83 15.94 0.08
C GLY A 126 0.02 14.68 -0.11
N SER A 127 -0.63 13.50 -0.23
CA SER A 127 0.08 12.24 -0.49
C SER A 127 0.89 12.31 -1.78
N LEU A 128 2.14 11.82 -1.76
CA LEU A 128 3.03 11.82 -2.90
C LEU A 128 3.12 10.42 -3.50
N VAL A 129 2.99 10.33 -4.83
CA VAL A 129 3.22 9.08 -5.59
C VAL A 129 4.50 9.23 -6.40
N CYS A 130 5.48 8.36 -6.20
CA CYS A 130 6.74 8.39 -6.94
C CYS A 130 7.03 7.06 -7.62
N TYR A 131 7.35 7.13 -8.92
CA TYR A 131 7.70 5.97 -9.74
C TYR A 131 8.68 6.33 -10.86
N LYS A 132 9.24 5.34 -11.53
CA LYS A 132 10.03 5.54 -12.76
C LYS A 132 9.19 5.32 -14.00
N LYS A 133 9.26 6.26 -14.95
CA LYS A 133 8.66 6.11 -16.29
C LYS A 133 9.72 6.53 -17.33
N SER A 134 10.03 5.62 -18.24
CA SER A 134 11.07 5.84 -19.27
C SER A 134 12.44 6.26 -18.68
N GLY A 135 12.82 5.66 -17.55
CA GLY A 135 14.09 5.94 -16.86
C GLY A 135 14.11 7.21 -15.99
N LEU A 136 13.06 8.03 -16.04
CA LEU A 136 12.95 9.27 -15.25
C LEU A 136 12.02 9.07 -14.06
N GLN A 137 12.39 9.62 -12.90
CA GLN A 137 11.47 9.71 -11.76
C GLN A 137 10.35 10.70 -12.07
N LYS A 138 9.13 10.30 -11.73
CA LYS A 138 7.92 11.12 -11.75
C LYS A 138 7.35 11.17 -10.33
N ILE A 139 6.89 12.35 -9.93
CA ILE A 139 6.22 12.54 -8.64
C ILE A 139 4.88 13.20 -8.90
N GLY A 140 3.80 12.49 -8.56
CA GLY A 140 2.45 13.01 -8.48
C GLY A 140 2.14 13.51 -7.07
N VAL A 141 1.26 14.50 -6.97
CA VAL A 141 0.76 15.05 -5.70
C VAL A 141 -0.75 14.92 -5.69
N CYS A 142 -1.29 14.18 -4.73
CA CYS A 142 -2.72 14.18 -4.46
C CYS A 142 -3.07 15.33 -3.53
N ASN A 143 -3.87 16.27 -3.98
CA ASN A 143 -4.31 17.44 -3.24
C ASN A 143 -5.74 17.31 -2.66
N ALA A 144 -6.38 16.17 -2.83
CA ALA A 144 -7.65 15.81 -2.20
C ALA A 144 -7.41 15.13 -0.85
N GLY A 145 -8.50 14.92 -0.12
CA GLY A 145 -8.49 14.34 1.22
C GLY A 145 -8.63 15.37 2.33
N ASN A 146 -9.08 14.93 3.47
CA ASN A 146 -9.41 15.76 4.62
C ASN A 146 -8.84 15.20 5.93
N PRO A 147 -8.81 15.99 7.02
CA PRO A 147 -8.26 15.55 8.31
C PRO A 147 -8.96 14.33 8.93
N GLY A 148 -10.22 14.04 8.59
CA GLY A 148 -10.96 12.87 9.04
C GLY A 148 -10.31 11.55 8.63
N MET A 149 -9.48 11.58 7.58
CA MET A 149 -8.71 10.41 7.14
C MET A 149 -7.60 9.99 8.12
N ALA A 150 -7.32 10.77 9.16
CA ALA A 150 -6.33 10.44 10.18
C ALA A 150 -6.87 9.41 11.20
N THR A 151 -7.54 8.36 10.72
CA THR A 151 -8.09 7.28 11.55
C THR A 151 -7.54 5.91 11.12
N GLY A 152 -7.57 4.93 12.05
CA GLY A 152 -7.12 3.57 11.77
C GLY A 152 -7.95 2.89 10.68
N GLY A 153 -7.31 2.11 9.80
CA GLY A 153 -7.96 1.40 8.70
C GLY A 153 -8.00 2.15 7.36
N MET A 154 -7.77 3.47 7.34
CA MET A 154 -7.72 4.23 6.07
C MET A 154 -6.58 3.74 5.15
N GLY A 155 -5.43 3.38 5.73
CA GLY A 155 -4.33 2.78 4.97
C GLY A 155 -4.69 1.41 4.38
N ASP A 156 -5.46 0.62 5.13
CA ASP A 156 -5.90 -0.71 4.70
C ASP A 156 -6.86 -0.61 3.51
N ILE A 157 -7.79 0.37 3.51
CA ILE A 157 -8.66 0.68 2.37
C ILE A 157 -7.83 1.08 1.15
N LEU A 158 -6.85 1.99 1.31
CA LEU A 158 -5.97 2.39 0.21
C LEU A 158 -5.21 1.19 -0.38
N THR A 159 -4.65 0.35 0.48
CA THR A 159 -3.93 -0.87 0.07
C THR A 159 -4.85 -1.83 -0.69
N GLY A 160 -6.06 -2.06 -0.19
CA GLY A 160 -7.09 -2.88 -0.85
C GLY A 160 -7.55 -2.31 -2.19
N LEU A 161 -7.75 -1.00 -2.27
CA LEU A 161 -8.16 -0.31 -3.50
C LEU A 161 -7.09 -0.43 -4.60
N ILE A 162 -5.82 -0.15 -4.26
CA ILE A 162 -4.70 -0.31 -5.20
C ILE A 162 -4.60 -1.78 -5.66
N ALA A 163 -4.75 -2.73 -4.74
CA ALA A 163 -4.74 -4.16 -5.09
C ALA A 163 -5.87 -4.52 -6.06
N GLY A 164 -7.07 -4.02 -5.84
CA GLY A 164 -8.22 -4.23 -6.71
C GLY A 164 -8.01 -3.67 -8.12
N LEU A 165 -7.44 -2.47 -8.23
CA LEU A 165 -7.12 -1.84 -9.52
C LEU A 165 -6.03 -2.60 -10.29
N LEU A 166 -4.98 -3.04 -9.60
CA LEU A 166 -3.95 -3.91 -10.19
C LEU A 166 -4.52 -5.24 -10.66
N ALA A 167 -5.41 -5.86 -9.88
CA ALA A 167 -6.04 -7.13 -10.22
C ALA A 167 -6.96 -7.01 -11.45
N GLN A 168 -7.46 -5.83 -11.76
CA GLN A 168 -8.22 -5.51 -12.98
C GLN A 168 -7.32 -5.24 -14.18
N GLY A 169 -6.00 -5.29 -14.04
CA GLY A 169 -5.05 -5.20 -15.14
C GLY A 169 -4.48 -3.81 -15.41
N LEU A 170 -4.70 -2.83 -14.53
CA LEU A 170 -4.01 -1.54 -14.63
C LEU A 170 -2.51 -1.75 -14.40
N ASN A 171 -1.68 -0.98 -15.09
CA ASN A 171 -0.25 -0.97 -14.78
C ASN A 171 0.00 -0.36 -13.40
N THR A 172 1.16 -0.66 -12.81
CA THR A 172 1.43 -0.35 -11.41
C THR A 172 1.36 1.14 -11.08
N SER A 173 1.89 2.02 -11.95
CA SER A 173 1.85 3.47 -11.71
C SER A 173 0.42 4.01 -11.78
N ASP A 174 -0.34 3.63 -12.79
CA ASP A 174 -1.69 4.14 -13.00
C ASP A 174 -2.65 3.63 -11.91
N ALA A 175 -2.51 2.35 -11.50
CA ALA A 175 -3.28 1.79 -10.39
C ALA A 175 -3.02 2.53 -9.07
N VAL A 176 -1.76 2.90 -8.81
CA VAL A 176 -1.39 3.64 -7.58
C VAL A 176 -1.89 5.07 -7.65
N GLU A 177 -1.69 5.79 -8.76
CA GLU A 177 -2.16 7.17 -8.91
C GLU A 177 -3.69 7.24 -8.80
N MET A 178 -4.41 6.38 -9.53
CA MET A 178 -5.87 6.29 -9.47
C MET A 178 -6.36 5.89 -8.06
N GLY A 179 -5.70 4.90 -7.43
CA GLY A 179 -6.08 4.45 -6.09
C GLY A 179 -5.93 5.54 -5.04
N VAL A 180 -4.85 6.33 -5.09
CA VAL A 180 -4.63 7.45 -4.16
C VAL A 180 -5.66 8.57 -4.40
N ASP A 181 -5.96 8.91 -5.65
CA ASP A 181 -6.92 9.95 -6.01
C ASP A 181 -8.35 9.56 -5.62
N LEU A 182 -8.78 8.35 -5.99
CA LEU A 182 -10.10 7.82 -5.63
C LEU A 182 -10.29 7.74 -4.10
N HIS A 183 -9.29 7.22 -3.38
CA HIS A 183 -9.35 7.12 -1.92
C HIS A 183 -9.54 8.50 -1.27
N ALA A 184 -8.77 9.50 -1.71
CA ALA A 184 -8.85 10.85 -1.17
C ALA A 184 -10.18 11.55 -1.52
N LYS A 185 -10.62 11.48 -2.78
CA LYS A 185 -11.90 12.05 -3.23
C LYS A 185 -13.10 11.40 -2.55
N SER A 186 -13.07 10.07 -2.39
CA SER A 186 -14.13 9.35 -1.66
C SER A 186 -14.21 9.78 -0.21
N ALA A 187 -13.07 10.02 0.44
CA ALA A 187 -13.07 10.55 1.80
C ALA A 187 -13.64 11.99 1.88
N ASP A 188 -13.38 12.82 0.87
CA ASP A 188 -13.96 14.15 0.78
C ASP A 188 -15.49 14.08 0.59
N LEU A 189 -15.98 13.19 -0.26
CA LEU A 189 -17.43 12.98 -0.44
C LEU A 189 -18.07 12.45 0.84
N ALA A 190 -17.52 11.42 1.45
CA ALA A 190 -18.04 10.86 2.71
C ALA A 190 -18.08 11.93 3.81
N SER A 191 -17.08 12.81 3.89
CA SER A 191 -17.05 13.88 4.90
C SER A 191 -18.15 14.92 4.72
N LEU A 192 -18.71 15.10 3.52
CA LEU A 192 -19.87 15.97 3.29
C LEU A 192 -21.14 15.42 3.94
N GLU A 193 -21.24 14.09 4.07
CA GLU A 193 -22.41 13.43 4.65
C GLU A 193 -22.28 13.24 6.17
N VAL A 194 -21.12 12.71 6.63
CA VAL A 194 -20.94 12.33 8.04
C VAL A 194 -20.07 13.31 8.83
N GLY A 195 -19.44 14.28 8.16
CA GLY A 195 -18.46 15.20 8.74
C GLY A 195 -17.05 14.58 8.81
N GLU A 196 -16.04 15.43 9.03
CA GLU A 196 -14.65 14.97 9.20
C GLU A 196 -14.42 14.27 10.56
N ILE A 197 -15.13 14.73 11.61
CA ILE A 197 -15.03 14.14 12.94
C ILE A 197 -15.84 12.86 12.99
N GLY A 198 -15.15 11.73 13.19
CA GLY A 198 -15.79 10.42 13.23
C GLY A 198 -15.91 9.70 11.88
N LEU A 199 -15.30 10.24 10.82
CA LEU A 199 -15.21 9.58 9.52
C LEU A 199 -14.56 8.20 9.67
N LEU A 200 -15.22 7.17 9.16
CA LEU A 200 -14.78 5.78 9.23
C LEU A 200 -14.31 5.28 7.86
N PRO A 201 -13.40 4.28 7.81
CA PRO A 201 -13.01 3.63 6.56
C PRO A 201 -14.19 3.03 5.78
N SER A 202 -15.23 2.52 6.48
CA SER A 202 -16.45 2.01 5.86
C SER A 202 -17.22 3.06 5.08
N ASP A 203 -17.26 4.31 5.56
CA ASP A 203 -17.92 5.41 4.88
C ASP A 203 -17.21 5.72 3.55
N VAL A 204 -15.87 5.74 3.59
CA VAL A 204 -15.04 5.95 2.38
C VAL A 204 -15.22 4.83 1.37
N LEU A 205 -15.39 3.58 1.82
CA LEU A 205 -15.58 2.43 0.93
C LEU A 205 -16.89 2.53 0.12
N GLU A 206 -17.94 3.08 0.69
CA GLU A 206 -19.20 3.30 -0.02
C GLU A 206 -19.01 4.32 -1.15
N GLU A 207 -18.34 5.42 -0.90
CA GLU A 207 -18.04 6.45 -1.90
C GLU A 207 -17.08 5.99 -3.00
N ILE A 208 -16.10 5.12 -2.69
CA ILE A 208 -15.25 4.48 -3.70
C ILE A 208 -16.12 3.71 -4.71
N ARG A 209 -17.11 2.94 -4.22
CA ARG A 209 -18.03 2.18 -5.08
C ARG A 209 -18.87 3.10 -5.96
N TYR A 210 -19.27 4.26 -5.44
CA TYR A 210 -20.00 5.27 -6.20
C TYR A 210 -19.12 5.85 -7.32
N LEU A 211 -17.91 6.35 -7.00
CA LEU A 211 -17.03 6.96 -8.00
C LEU A 211 -16.61 5.97 -9.10
N LEU A 212 -16.36 4.70 -8.76
CA LEU A 212 -16.01 3.67 -9.75
C LEU A 212 -17.13 3.34 -10.76
N GLN A 213 -18.35 3.80 -10.51
CA GLN A 213 -19.48 3.57 -11.42
C GLN A 213 -19.70 4.74 -12.40
N TYR A 214 -19.26 5.94 -12.05
CA TYR A 214 -19.64 7.18 -12.74
C TYR A 214 -18.47 7.98 -13.32
N ASP A 215 -17.23 7.61 -13.00
CA ASP A 215 -15.99 8.14 -13.60
C ASP A 215 -15.32 7.09 -14.52
#